data_e258ee3e82367c593bc9559a3648d064
#
_entry.id   e258ee3e82367c593bc9559a3648d064
#
_cell.length_a   1.000
_cell.length_b   1.000
_cell.length_c   1.000
_cell.angle_alpha   90.00
_cell.angle_beta   90.00
_cell.angle_gamma   90.00
#
_symmetry.space_group_name_H-M   'P 1'
#
loop_
_entity.id
_entity.type
_entity.pdbx_description
1 polymer ?
#
loop_
_entity_poly.entity_id
_entity_poly.type
_entity_poly.pdbx_seq_one_letter_code
_entity_poly.pdbx_strand_id
1 'polypeptide(L)'
;MVELSRSNRFAPFEIPLGKSRIEAAKKALWSLYALNKKYFPNDSIYIIGFASMASQVNPFDIPFLKTYDANDNFLHYTNYQAALRLARKILQKNTAQNKRIVLITDGQPSACFIENDLQKNEIISEKPYSNFYSPDESIISKVRKERNMKLDTEKGRLVYLCYRYKKIDPKINERTQFEAKRCKRDGIEIDTIVVSDEGELLDYIQDLEQELKGKAYHINHENMDKVLVHDYLSKTRKILRSKQNI
;
A
#
# COMPACT_ATOMS: atom_id res chain seq x y z
N MET A 1 -0.79 -5.50 1.19
CA MET A 1 0.09 -4.31 1.40
C MET A 1 -0.51 -3.49 2.51
N VAL A 2 0.30 -2.90 3.36
CA VAL A 2 -0.14 -2.01 4.43
C VAL A 2 0.57 -0.67 4.31
N GLU A 3 -0.20 0.41 4.44
CA GLU A 3 0.34 1.75 4.47
C GLU A 3 1.03 2.03 5.79
N LEU A 4 2.24 2.58 5.72
CA LEU A 4 3.07 2.96 6.86
C LEU A 4 3.24 4.49 6.97
N SER A 5 2.56 5.26 6.12
CA SER A 5 2.53 6.71 6.26
C SER A 5 1.70 7.10 7.48
N ARG A 6 2.07 8.21 8.12
CA ARG A 6 1.30 8.78 9.20
C ARG A 6 0.44 9.90 8.64
N SER A 7 -0.88 9.79 8.73
CA SER A 7 -1.74 10.91 8.39
C SER A 7 -1.54 12.04 9.41
N ASN A 8 -1.03 13.17 8.94
CA ASN A 8 -0.76 14.36 9.77
C ASN A 8 -2.03 15.15 10.16
N ARG A 9 -3.21 14.55 10.06
CA ARG A 9 -4.48 15.29 10.18
C ARG A 9 -5.02 15.46 11.59
N PHE A 10 -4.27 15.10 12.63
CA PHE A 10 -4.73 15.33 13.99
C PHE A 10 -3.87 16.35 14.72
N ALA A 11 -4.54 17.46 15.08
CA ALA A 11 -4.09 18.36 16.12
C ALA A 11 -3.73 17.57 17.41
N PRO A 12 -2.83 18.11 18.28
CA PRO A 12 -2.23 17.38 19.39
C PRO A 12 -3.18 17.11 20.57
N PHE A 13 -4.47 16.95 20.36
CA PHE A 13 -5.42 16.67 21.41
C PHE A 13 -6.02 15.29 21.29
N GLU A 14 -5.64 14.45 22.25
CA GLU A 14 -6.31 13.21 22.67
C GLU A 14 -6.39 12.12 21.61
N ILE A 15 -5.37 11.26 21.61
CA ILE A 15 -5.54 9.88 21.17
C ILE A 15 -6.45 9.25 22.25
N PRO A 16 -7.72 8.98 21.98
CA PRO A 16 -8.48 8.10 22.86
C PRO A 16 -7.71 6.78 22.93
N LEU A 17 -7.77 6.09 24.04
CA LEU A 17 -7.18 4.77 24.32
C LEU A 17 -7.60 3.64 23.36
N GLY A 18 -7.96 3.94 22.12
CA GLY A 18 -8.23 3.02 21.02
C GLY A 18 -6.95 2.65 20.27
N LYS A 19 -6.77 1.37 20.03
CA LYS A 19 -5.67 0.79 19.25
C LYS A 19 -5.39 1.61 17.99
N SER A 20 -4.16 2.07 17.82
CA SER A 20 -3.79 2.84 16.63
C SER A 20 -4.10 2.05 15.35
N ARG A 21 -4.38 2.73 14.23
CA ARG A 21 -4.65 2.09 12.92
C ARG A 21 -3.55 1.09 12.54
N ILE A 22 -2.29 1.40 12.86
CA ILE A 22 -1.18 0.49 12.62
C ILE A 22 -1.25 -0.77 13.48
N GLU A 23 -1.69 -0.69 14.73
CA GLU A 23 -1.84 -1.87 15.59
C GLU A 23 -2.99 -2.77 15.11
N ALA A 24 -4.08 -2.19 14.61
CA ALA A 24 -5.16 -2.93 13.97
C ALA A 24 -4.68 -3.64 12.70
N ALA A 25 -3.90 -2.95 11.86
CA ALA A 25 -3.30 -3.54 10.66
C ALA A 25 -2.33 -4.68 11.00
N LYS A 26 -1.46 -4.52 12.00
CA LYS A 26 -0.56 -5.59 12.48
C LYS A 26 -1.34 -6.82 12.93
N LYS A 27 -2.38 -6.63 13.74
CA LYS A 27 -3.24 -7.71 14.21
C LYS A 27 -3.89 -8.45 13.04
N ALA A 28 -4.45 -7.71 12.09
CA ALA A 28 -5.11 -8.27 10.92
C ALA A 28 -4.13 -9.06 10.03
N LEU A 29 -2.95 -8.50 9.75
CA LEU A 29 -1.90 -9.16 8.96
C LEU A 29 -1.39 -10.44 9.64
N TRP A 30 -1.15 -10.37 10.96
CA TRP A 30 -0.70 -11.52 11.73
C TRP A 30 -1.74 -12.64 11.78
N SER A 31 -3.02 -12.29 12.00
CA SER A 31 -4.13 -13.22 11.98
C SER A 31 -4.27 -13.93 10.63
N LEU A 32 -4.16 -13.17 9.53
CA LEU A 32 -4.19 -13.71 8.18
C LEU A 32 -3.02 -14.65 7.91
N TYR A 33 -1.80 -14.25 8.30
CA TYR A 33 -0.61 -15.07 8.12
C TYR A 33 -0.69 -16.39 8.91
N ALA A 34 -1.08 -16.33 10.18
CA ALA A 34 -1.25 -17.50 11.03
C ALA A 34 -2.32 -18.46 10.48
N LEU A 35 -3.46 -17.92 10.04
CA LEU A 35 -4.53 -18.69 9.40
C LEU A 35 -4.05 -19.38 8.13
N ASN A 36 -3.34 -18.66 7.26
CA ASN A 36 -2.77 -19.21 6.04
C ASN A 36 -1.82 -20.37 6.35
N LYS A 37 -0.88 -20.17 7.26
CA LYS A 37 0.09 -21.20 7.63
C LYS A 37 -0.57 -22.46 8.18
N LYS A 38 -1.64 -22.30 8.94
CA LYS A 38 -2.34 -23.43 9.58
C LYS A 38 -3.26 -24.19 8.61
N TYR A 39 -3.99 -23.49 7.75
CA TYR A 39 -5.06 -24.11 6.95
C TYR A 39 -4.82 -24.12 5.45
N PHE A 40 -3.93 -23.28 4.95
CA PHE A 40 -3.63 -23.12 3.52
C PHE A 40 -2.13 -23.04 3.25
N PRO A 41 -1.35 -24.08 3.67
CA PRO A 41 0.11 -24.04 3.60
C PRO A 41 0.67 -23.91 2.17
N ASN A 42 -0.13 -24.27 1.16
CA ASN A 42 0.25 -24.16 -0.26
C ASN A 42 0.02 -22.75 -0.84
N ASP A 43 -0.69 -21.88 -0.12
CA ASP A 43 -0.88 -20.49 -0.55
C ASP A 43 0.31 -19.65 -0.09
N SER A 44 0.83 -18.84 -1.01
CA SER A 44 1.93 -17.92 -0.71
C SER A 44 1.39 -16.54 -0.32
N ILE A 45 1.72 -16.06 0.88
CA ILE A 45 1.41 -14.70 1.34
C ILE A 45 2.70 -13.88 1.41
N TYR A 46 2.67 -12.72 0.77
CA TYR A 46 3.71 -11.71 0.82
C TYR A 46 3.17 -10.45 1.48
N ILE A 47 3.95 -9.87 2.38
CA ILE A 47 3.59 -8.65 3.10
C ILE A 47 4.48 -7.52 2.61
N ILE A 48 3.87 -6.39 2.29
CA ILE A 48 4.56 -5.19 1.81
C ILE A 48 4.12 -4.03 2.69
N GLY A 49 5.08 -3.37 3.31
CA GLY A 49 4.90 -2.07 3.92
C GLY A 49 5.25 -0.97 2.91
N PHE A 50 4.47 0.09 2.88
CA PHE A 50 4.74 1.20 1.98
C PHE A 50 4.42 2.56 2.61
N ALA A 51 5.12 3.56 2.14
CA ALA A 51 4.88 4.97 2.37
C ALA A 51 5.38 5.72 1.11
N SER A 52 6.34 6.62 1.15
CA SER A 52 6.98 7.18 -0.08
C SER A 52 7.67 6.11 -0.92
N MET A 53 8.14 5.06 -0.26
CA MET A 53 8.79 3.89 -0.84
C MET A 53 8.11 2.63 -0.32
N ALA A 54 8.32 1.52 -1.00
CA ALA A 54 7.80 0.22 -0.59
C ALA A 54 8.93 -0.73 -0.18
N SER A 55 8.61 -1.67 0.70
CA SER A 55 9.50 -2.74 1.15
C SER A 55 8.72 -4.02 1.40
N GLN A 56 9.31 -5.16 1.03
CA GLN A 56 8.79 -6.44 1.49
C GLN A 56 9.10 -6.61 2.97
N VAL A 57 8.11 -7.02 3.74
CA VAL A 57 8.20 -7.24 5.19
C VAL A 57 8.25 -8.73 5.47
N ASN A 58 9.21 -9.14 6.32
CA ASN A 58 9.20 -10.50 6.84
C ASN A 58 7.99 -10.65 7.80
N PRO A 59 7.17 -11.70 7.69
CA PRO A 59 6.02 -11.89 8.57
C PRO A 59 6.36 -11.82 10.07
N PHE A 60 7.53 -12.27 10.49
CA PHE A 60 7.97 -12.17 11.88
C PHE A 60 8.27 -10.75 12.35
N ASP A 61 8.46 -9.81 11.43
CA ASP A 61 8.69 -8.40 11.73
C ASP A 61 7.38 -7.59 11.86
N ILE A 62 6.21 -8.19 11.56
CA ILE A 62 4.91 -7.51 11.65
C ILE A 62 4.70 -6.82 13.01
N PRO A 63 4.96 -7.47 14.18
CA PRO A 63 4.78 -6.81 15.48
C PRO A 63 5.61 -5.55 15.66
N PHE A 64 6.74 -5.44 14.96
CA PHE A 64 7.71 -4.35 15.07
C PHE A 64 7.54 -3.25 14.03
N LEU A 65 6.55 -3.38 13.12
CA LEU A 65 6.27 -2.34 12.15
C LEU A 65 5.94 -1.02 12.82
N LYS A 66 6.51 0.07 12.30
CA LYS A 66 6.28 1.44 12.75
C LYS A 66 5.90 2.31 11.55
N THR A 67 5.04 3.29 11.78
CA THR A 67 4.78 4.33 10.78
C THR A 67 5.99 5.24 10.62
N TYR A 68 6.12 5.84 9.44
CA TYR A 68 7.00 6.98 9.22
C TYR A 68 6.28 8.26 9.64
N ASP A 69 6.98 9.18 10.26
CA ASP A 69 6.43 10.50 10.60
C ASP A 69 7.09 11.62 9.79
N ALA A 70 6.66 12.86 10.01
CA ALA A 70 7.16 14.01 9.26
C ALA A 70 8.69 14.24 9.38
N ASN A 71 9.32 13.69 10.41
CA ASN A 71 10.77 13.78 10.63
C ASN A 71 11.57 12.68 9.91
N ASP A 72 10.87 11.76 9.25
CA ASP A 72 11.49 10.62 8.54
C ASP A 72 11.96 10.97 7.12
N ASN A 73 12.56 12.13 6.90
CA ASN A 73 13.21 12.51 5.63
C ASN A 73 12.35 12.21 4.38
N PHE A 74 11.13 12.72 4.34
CA PHE A 74 10.16 12.51 3.25
C PHE A 74 9.69 11.07 3.04
N LEU A 75 9.99 10.14 3.93
CA LEU A 75 9.53 8.74 3.81
C LEU A 75 8.05 8.53 4.19
N HIS A 76 7.39 9.54 4.74
CA HIS A 76 6.03 9.46 5.29
C HIS A 76 4.88 9.69 4.29
N TYR A 77 5.18 9.95 3.02
CA TYR A 77 4.16 10.15 1.98
C TYR A 77 3.56 8.82 1.51
N THR A 78 2.38 8.88 0.93
CA THR A 78 1.62 7.71 0.43
C THR A 78 1.89 7.50 -1.05
N ASN A 79 2.59 6.43 -1.43
CA ASN A 79 2.94 6.09 -2.80
C ASN A 79 2.33 4.73 -3.20
N TYR A 80 1.11 4.77 -3.75
CA TYR A 80 0.43 3.56 -4.24
C TYR A 80 1.17 2.93 -5.43
N GLN A 81 1.77 3.76 -6.29
CA GLN A 81 2.56 3.25 -7.40
C GLN A 81 3.71 2.35 -6.93
N ALA A 82 4.46 2.78 -5.90
CA ALA A 82 5.56 1.99 -5.33
C ALA A 82 5.05 0.65 -4.78
N ALA A 83 3.93 0.68 -4.04
CA ALA A 83 3.33 -0.50 -3.45
C ALA A 83 2.85 -1.50 -4.50
N LEU A 84 2.06 -1.06 -5.48
CA LEU A 84 1.54 -1.89 -6.55
C LEU A 84 2.66 -2.47 -7.43
N ARG A 85 3.67 -1.66 -7.75
CA ARG A 85 4.82 -2.07 -8.55
C ARG A 85 5.65 -3.16 -7.87
N LEU A 86 5.93 -3.01 -6.58
CA LEU A 86 6.65 -4.04 -5.82
C LEU A 86 5.81 -5.32 -5.70
N ALA A 87 4.52 -5.21 -5.39
CA ALA A 87 3.64 -6.36 -5.31
C ALA A 87 3.57 -7.12 -6.64
N ARG A 88 3.42 -6.39 -7.75
CA ARG A 88 3.42 -6.96 -9.10
C ARG A 88 4.72 -7.69 -9.42
N LYS A 89 5.89 -7.08 -9.12
CA LYS A 89 7.21 -7.73 -9.27
C LYS A 89 7.32 -9.05 -8.52
N ILE A 90 6.79 -9.11 -7.29
CA ILE A 90 6.81 -10.32 -6.47
C ILE A 90 5.87 -11.37 -7.05
N LEU A 91 4.64 -10.99 -7.40
CA LEU A 91 3.62 -11.90 -7.90
C LEU A 91 3.94 -12.44 -9.31
N GLN A 92 4.65 -11.69 -10.15
CA GLN A 92 5.11 -12.19 -11.45
C GLN A 92 6.10 -13.36 -11.34
N LYS A 93 6.89 -13.40 -10.28
CA LYS A 93 7.83 -14.51 -10.01
C LYS A 93 7.15 -15.76 -9.44
N ASN A 94 5.90 -15.64 -9.02
CA ASN A 94 5.11 -16.74 -8.48
C ASN A 94 4.31 -17.41 -9.60
N THR A 95 4.29 -18.76 -9.62
CA THR A 95 3.59 -19.56 -10.64
C THR A 95 2.11 -19.78 -10.35
N ALA A 96 1.59 -19.29 -9.21
CA ALA A 96 0.18 -19.43 -8.85
C ALA A 96 -0.73 -18.80 -9.92
N GLN A 97 -1.83 -19.49 -10.23
CA GLN A 97 -2.82 -19.02 -11.19
C GLN A 97 -3.66 -17.85 -10.65
N ASN A 98 -4.02 -17.92 -9.36
CA ASN A 98 -4.82 -16.89 -8.71
C ASN A 98 -3.90 -15.94 -7.94
N LYS A 99 -3.78 -14.72 -8.45
CA LYS A 99 -2.94 -13.67 -7.87
C LYS A 99 -3.80 -12.52 -7.40
N ARG A 100 -3.55 -12.08 -6.18
CA ARG A 100 -4.34 -11.04 -5.55
C ARG A 100 -3.50 -10.10 -4.72
N ILE A 101 -3.86 -8.84 -4.73
CA ILE A 101 -3.33 -7.79 -3.86
C ILE A 101 -4.47 -7.33 -2.94
N VAL A 102 -4.20 -7.20 -1.65
CA VAL A 102 -5.06 -6.50 -0.71
C VAL A 102 -4.31 -5.24 -0.27
N LEU A 103 -4.83 -4.08 -0.65
CA LEU A 103 -4.30 -2.77 -0.27
C LEU A 103 -5.03 -2.31 1.00
N ILE A 104 -4.28 -2.04 2.08
CA ILE A 104 -4.81 -1.48 3.33
C ILE A 104 -4.27 -0.07 3.44
N THR A 105 -5.16 0.91 3.51
CA THR A 105 -4.78 2.33 3.47
C THR A 105 -5.73 3.20 4.29
N ASP A 106 -5.22 4.34 4.77
CA ASP A 106 -5.99 5.36 5.46
C ASP A 106 -5.83 6.77 4.84
N GLY A 107 -5.15 6.86 3.69
CA GLY A 107 -4.83 8.12 3.03
C GLY A 107 -4.86 8.06 1.50
N GLN A 108 -4.99 9.23 0.91
CA GLN A 108 -4.90 9.42 -0.54
C GLN A 108 -3.44 9.36 -1.00
N PRO A 109 -3.17 8.95 -2.27
CA PRO A 109 -1.80 8.97 -2.77
C PRO A 109 -1.28 10.40 -2.89
N SER A 110 -0.09 10.62 -2.33
CA SER A 110 0.60 11.92 -2.26
C SER A 110 2.02 11.88 -2.82
N ALA A 111 2.44 10.74 -3.38
CA ALA A 111 3.74 10.58 -4.01
C ALA A 111 3.69 9.61 -5.19
N CYS A 112 4.60 9.79 -6.15
CA CYS A 112 4.85 8.84 -7.24
C CYS A 112 6.31 8.89 -7.68
N PHE A 113 6.77 7.90 -8.44
CA PHE A 113 8.09 7.92 -9.07
C PHE A 113 8.10 8.78 -10.32
N ILE A 114 9.22 9.47 -10.55
CA ILE A 114 9.53 10.13 -11.81
C ILE A 114 10.29 9.15 -12.70
N GLU A 115 9.79 8.95 -13.92
CA GLU A 115 10.34 7.99 -14.86
C GLU A 115 11.49 8.57 -15.71
N ASN A 116 11.44 9.89 -15.99
CA ASN A 116 12.41 10.58 -16.82
C ASN A 116 12.40 12.09 -16.57
N ASP A 117 13.39 12.79 -17.11
CA ASP A 117 13.56 14.24 -16.96
C ASP A 117 12.45 15.05 -17.62
N LEU A 118 11.82 14.55 -18.69
CA LEU A 118 10.69 15.23 -19.34
C LEU A 118 9.53 15.37 -18.37
N GLN A 119 9.19 14.30 -17.65
CA GLN A 119 8.12 14.35 -16.61
C GLN A 119 8.47 15.31 -15.49
N LYS A 120 9.74 15.32 -15.05
CA LYS A 120 10.19 16.28 -14.05
C LYS A 120 9.99 17.71 -14.53
N ASN A 121 10.42 18.02 -15.74
CA ASN A 121 10.31 19.35 -16.33
C ASN A 121 8.85 19.76 -16.53
N GLU A 122 7.98 18.85 -16.95
CA GLU A 122 6.54 19.07 -17.08
C GLU A 122 5.92 19.44 -15.72
N ILE A 123 6.22 18.70 -14.65
CA ILE A 123 5.74 19.02 -13.31
C ILE A 123 6.25 20.39 -12.85
N ILE A 124 7.52 20.70 -13.07
CA ILE A 124 8.12 21.98 -12.69
C ILE A 124 7.49 23.14 -13.47
N SER A 125 7.17 22.96 -14.75
CA SER A 125 6.52 24.01 -15.57
C SER A 125 5.12 24.33 -15.08
N GLU A 126 4.36 23.32 -14.68
CA GLU A 126 3.00 23.48 -14.16
C GLU A 126 2.97 23.92 -12.67
N LYS A 127 3.98 23.48 -11.92
CA LYS A 127 4.07 23.64 -10.45
C LYS A 127 5.50 23.97 -10.05
N PRO A 128 5.91 25.23 -10.12
CA PRO A 128 7.30 25.65 -9.89
C PRO A 128 7.84 25.34 -8.47
N TYR A 129 6.93 25.20 -7.48
CA TYR A 129 7.29 24.85 -6.10
C TYR A 129 7.09 23.35 -5.80
N SER A 130 7.38 22.50 -6.77
CA SER A 130 7.28 21.05 -6.63
C SER A 130 8.42 20.47 -5.80
N ASN A 131 8.11 19.44 -5.03
CA ASN A 131 9.07 18.76 -4.18
C ASN A 131 9.45 17.41 -4.78
N PHE A 132 10.75 17.19 -4.87
CA PHE A 132 11.33 15.94 -5.36
C PHE A 132 12.32 15.40 -4.31
N TYR A 133 12.33 14.08 -4.17
CA TYR A 133 13.17 13.40 -3.19
C TYR A 133 13.83 12.17 -3.82
N SER A 134 15.10 12.01 -3.54
CA SER A 134 15.83 10.78 -3.82
C SER A 134 16.46 10.28 -2.53
N PRO A 135 16.09 9.10 -2.02
CA PRO A 135 16.72 8.57 -0.82
C PRO A 135 18.19 8.27 -1.10
N ASP A 136 19.07 8.79 -0.27
CA ASP A 136 20.49 8.50 -0.32
C ASP A 136 20.84 7.20 0.42
N GLU A 137 22.07 6.71 0.23
CA GLU A 137 22.56 5.48 0.86
C GLU A 137 22.52 5.54 2.40
N SER A 138 22.66 6.71 3.00
CA SER A 138 22.61 6.87 4.46
C SER A 138 21.21 6.57 5.00
N ILE A 139 20.19 7.11 4.33
CA ILE A 139 18.77 6.88 4.65
C ILE A 139 18.39 5.42 4.42
N ILE A 140 18.79 4.83 3.29
CA ILE A 140 18.52 3.42 2.96
C ILE A 140 19.14 2.51 4.03
N SER A 141 20.39 2.77 4.40
CA SER A 141 21.13 2.02 5.42
C SER A 141 20.50 2.16 6.80
N LYS A 142 20.06 3.36 7.17
CA LYS A 142 19.35 3.64 8.41
C LYS A 142 18.05 2.85 8.51
N VAL A 143 17.20 2.91 7.49
CA VAL A 143 15.92 2.15 7.45
C VAL A 143 16.18 0.65 7.54
N ARG A 144 17.18 0.13 6.83
CA ARG A 144 17.55 -1.27 6.89
C ARG A 144 17.99 -1.69 8.30
N LYS A 145 18.81 -0.86 8.97
CA LYS A 145 19.33 -1.14 10.32
C LYS A 145 18.26 -1.02 11.40
N GLU A 146 17.44 0.03 11.34
CA GLU A 146 16.49 0.35 12.42
C GLU A 146 15.14 -0.36 12.27
N ARG A 147 14.73 -0.68 11.04
CA ARG A 147 13.40 -1.22 10.74
C ARG A 147 13.43 -2.62 10.11
N ASN A 148 14.63 -3.17 9.88
CA ASN A 148 14.82 -4.43 9.14
C ASN A 148 14.11 -4.46 7.77
N MET A 149 13.98 -3.31 7.12
CA MET A 149 13.28 -3.15 5.85
C MET A 149 14.24 -2.71 4.76
N LYS A 150 14.18 -3.40 3.62
CA LYS A 150 14.92 -3.04 2.41
C LYS A 150 13.98 -2.27 1.48
N LEU A 151 14.17 -0.96 1.37
CA LEU A 151 13.39 -0.13 0.47
C LEU A 151 13.60 -0.53 -0.99
N ASP A 152 12.52 -0.65 -1.77
CA ASP A 152 12.57 -0.77 -3.23
C ASP A 152 12.75 0.63 -3.83
N THR A 153 14.01 1.04 -4.01
CA THR A 153 14.39 2.38 -4.48
C THR A 153 14.26 2.54 -6.00
N GLU A 154 13.86 1.50 -6.73
CA GLU A 154 13.80 1.55 -8.19
C GLU A 154 15.10 2.06 -8.85
N LYS A 155 16.25 1.64 -8.33
CA LYS A 155 17.58 2.10 -8.77
C LYS A 155 17.82 3.61 -8.54
N GLY A 156 17.35 4.13 -7.41
CA GLY A 156 17.55 5.52 -7.04
C GLY A 156 16.61 6.51 -7.73
N ARG A 157 15.47 6.05 -8.23
CA ARG A 157 14.50 6.93 -8.87
C ARG A 157 14.05 8.06 -7.96
N LEU A 158 13.87 9.21 -8.59
CA LEU A 158 13.33 10.40 -7.96
C LEU A 158 11.85 10.19 -7.62
N VAL A 159 11.45 10.61 -6.44
CA VAL A 159 10.07 10.60 -5.96
C VAL A 159 9.52 12.02 -6.02
N TYR A 160 8.39 12.20 -6.70
CA TYR A 160 7.63 13.43 -6.66
C TYR A 160 6.66 13.40 -5.48
N LEU A 161 6.70 14.44 -4.65
CA LEU A 161 5.93 14.59 -3.43
C LEU A 161 4.95 15.75 -3.58
N CYS A 162 3.66 15.52 -3.33
CA CYS A 162 2.63 16.53 -3.35
C CYS A 162 2.08 16.79 -1.94
N TYR A 163 2.22 18.02 -1.45
CA TYR A 163 1.71 18.44 -0.12
C TYR A 163 0.24 18.85 -0.12
N ARG A 164 -0.45 18.82 -1.27
CA ARG A 164 -1.86 19.24 -1.35
C ARG A 164 -2.78 18.11 -0.90
N TYR A 165 -3.21 18.18 0.34
CA TYR A 165 -4.08 17.18 0.97
C TYR A 165 -5.55 17.20 0.54
N LYS A 166 -6.02 18.23 -0.20
CA LYS A 166 -7.44 18.39 -0.56
C LYS A 166 -7.81 17.87 -1.95
N LYS A 167 -6.84 17.63 -2.81
CA LYS A 167 -7.06 17.03 -4.14
C LYS A 167 -5.87 16.17 -4.49
N ILE A 168 -6.15 15.00 -5.04
CA ILE A 168 -5.12 14.13 -5.57
C ILE A 168 -4.46 14.83 -6.76
N ASP A 169 -3.15 14.84 -6.77
CA ASP A 169 -2.40 15.38 -7.89
C ASP A 169 -2.66 14.54 -9.14
N PRO A 170 -3.02 15.14 -10.29
CA PRO A 170 -3.33 14.40 -11.51
C PRO A 170 -2.19 13.49 -11.98
N LYS A 171 -0.92 13.90 -11.82
CA LYS A 171 0.24 13.08 -12.20
C LYS A 171 0.41 11.88 -11.27
N ILE A 172 0.20 12.06 -9.97
CA ILE A 172 0.24 10.97 -8.99
C ILE A 172 -0.89 9.98 -9.26
N ASN A 173 -2.10 10.48 -9.56
CA ASN A 173 -3.23 9.63 -9.93
C ASN A 173 -2.94 8.84 -11.20
N GLU A 174 -2.47 9.49 -12.26
CA GLU A 174 -2.10 8.84 -13.53
C GLU A 174 -1.11 7.68 -13.30
N ARG A 175 -0.07 7.90 -12.46
CA ARG A 175 0.93 6.88 -12.15
C ARG A 175 0.35 5.72 -11.34
N THR A 176 -0.52 6.01 -10.41
CA THR A 176 -1.24 5.00 -9.64
C THR A 176 -2.12 4.13 -10.55
N GLN A 177 -2.97 4.76 -11.36
CA GLN A 177 -3.85 4.07 -12.31
C GLN A 177 -3.06 3.26 -13.34
N PHE A 178 -1.96 3.81 -13.87
CA PHE A 178 -1.11 3.09 -14.79
C PHE A 178 -0.59 1.78 -14.20
N GLU A 179 -0.08 1.80 -12.97
CA GLU A 179 0.43 0.60 -12.31
C GLU A 179 -0.70 -0.38 -11.94
N ALA A 180 -1.86 0.13 -11.55
CA ALA A 180 -3.06 -0.66 -11.30
C ALA A 180 -3.55 -1.38 -12.57
N LYS A 181 -3.59 -0.70 -13.72
CA LYS A 181 -3.91 -1.29 -15.03
C LYS A 181 -2.90 -2.36 -15.43
N ARG A 182 -1.61 -2.18 -15.11
CA ARG A 182 -0.58 -3.22 -15.32
C ARG A 182 -0.85 -4.47 -14.48
N CYS A 183 -1.21 -4.31 -13.22
CA CYS A 183 -1.61 -5.45 -12.37
C CYS A 183 -2.81 -6.19 -12.97
N LYS A 184 -3.86 -5.46 -13.39
CA LYS A 184 -5.05 -6.04 -14.03
C LYS A 184 -4.70 -6.83 -15.30
N ARG A 185 -3.82 -6.27 -16.16
CA ARG A 185 -3.35 -6.94 -17.37
C ARG A 185 -2.58 -8.24 -17.07
N ASP A 186 -1.84 -8.27 -15.97
CA ASP A 186 -1.13 -9.47 -15.51
C ASP A 186 -2.06 -10.46 -14.77
N GLY A 187 -3.37 -10.25 -14.79
CA GLY A 187 -4.37 -11.11 -14.14
C GLY A 187 -4.41 -11.00 -12.61
N ILE A 188 -3.83 -9.94 -12.05
CA ILE A 188 -3.81 -9.69 -10.61
C ILE A 188 -5.06 -8.93 -10.18
N GLU A 189 -5.85 -9.49 -9.28
CA GLU A 189 -6.99 -8.83 -8.64
C GLU A 189 -6.49 -7.89 -7.52
N ILE A 190 -7.09 -6.70 -7.40
CA ILE A 190 -6.72 -5.74 -6.36
C ILE A 190 -7.97 -5.40 -5.55
N ASP A 191 -7.98 -5.75 -4.26
CA ASP A 191 -8.99 -5.31 -3.32
C ASP A 191 -8.41 -4.23 -2.41
N THR A 192 -9.25 -3.29 -2.00
CA THR A 192 -8.83 -2.18 -1.14
C THR A 192 -9.62 -2.20 0.16
N ILE A 193 -8.92 -2.07 1.28
CA ILE A 193 -9.47 -1.88 2.61
C ILE A 193 -9.14 -0.45 3.04
N VAL A 194 -10.16 0.38 3.15
CA VAL A 194 -10.06 1.78 3.53
C VAL A 194 -10.38 1.93 5.01
N VAL A 195 -9.43 2.46 5.76
CA VAL A 195 -9.54 2.68 7.21
C VAL A 195 -9.65 4.18 7.48
N SER A 196 -10.63 4.81 6.85
CA SER A 196 -10.85 6.26 6.96
C SER A 196 -12.30 6.58 6.65
N ASP A 197 -12.85 7.57 7.32
CA ASP A 197 -14.20 8.09 7.06
C ASP A 197 -14.17 9.35 6.16
N GLU A 198 -13.02 9.68 5.56
CA GLU A 198 -12.87 10.85 4.70
C GLU A 198 -13.54 10.65 3.33
N GLY A 199 -14.56 11.44 3.02
CA GLY A 199 -15.35 11.35 1.79
C GLY A 199 -14.49 11.41 0.52
N GLU A 200 -13.52 12.34 0.46
CA GLU A 200 -12.64 12.49 -0.72
C GLU A 200 -11.77 11.23 -0.99
N LEU A 201 -11.36 10.52 0.08
CA LEU A 201 -10.64 9.25 -0.08
C LEU A 201 -11.59 8.17 -0.58
N LEU A 202 -12.82 8.16 -0.06
CA LEU A 202 -13.85 7.20 -0.47
C LEU A 202 -14.18 7.33 -1.95
N ASP A 203 -14.40 8.56 -2.42
CA ASP A 203 -14.64 8.86 -3.83
C ASP A 203 -13.47 8.41 -4.71
N TYR A 204 -12.25 8.71 -4.30
CA TYR A 204 -11.06 8.28 -5.04
C TYR A 204 -10.94 6.76 -5.13
N ILE A 205 -11.18 6.04 -4.03
CA ILE A 205 -11.09 4.58 -4.03
C ILE A 205 -12.21 3.98 -4.89
N GLN A 206 -13.40 4.59 -4.90
CA GLN A 206 -14.49 4.17 -5.77
C GLN A 206 -14.13 4.33 -7.26
N ASP A 207 -13.51 5.45 -7.63
CA ASP A 207 -13.01 5.66 -8.99
C ASP A 207 -11.92 4.65 -9.35
N LEU A 208 -11.00 4.39 -8.42
CA LEU A 208 -9.96 3.39 -8.61
C LEU A 208 -10.53 1.97 -8.75
N GLU A 209 -11.58 1.63 -8.00
CA GLU A 209 -12.28 0.33 -8.06
C GLU A 209 -12.92 0.08 -9.42
N GLN A 210 -13.50 1.10 -10.06
CA GLN A 210 -14.08 0.98 -11.40
C GLN A 210 -13.03 0.55 -12.44
N GLU A 211 -11.79 0.96 -12.26
CA GLU A 211 -10.66 0.58 -13.13
C GLU A 211 -10.10 -0.82 -12.80
N LEU A 212 -10.35 -1.33 -11.60
CA LEU A 212 -9.81 -2.59 -11.08
C LEU A 212 -10.86 -3.70 -11.07
N LYS A 213 -10.43 -4.96 -11.01
CA LYS A 213 -11.32 -6.13 -10.83
C LYS A 213 -11.57 -6.47 -9.35
N GLY A 214 -11.31 -5.56 -8.44
CA GLY A 214 -11.38 -5.81 -7.02
C GLY A 214 -12.62 -5.22 -6.36
N LYS A 215 -12.61 -5.23 -5.03
CA LYS A 215 -13.65 -4.64 -4.19
C LYS A 215 -13.02 -3.68 -3.20
N ALA A 216 -13.70 -2.56 -2.95
CA ALA A 216 -13.36 -1.69 -1.84
C ALA A 216 -14.22 -2.03 -0.61
N TYR A 217 -13.58 -2.07 0.54
CA TYR A 217 -14.22 -2.29 1.84
C TYR A 217 -13.91 -1.09 2.73
N HIS A 218 -14.98 -0.43 3.19
CA HIS A 218 -14.88 0.61 4.19
C HIS A 218 -15.06 -0.02 5.56
N ILE A 219 -14.08 0.13 6.41
CA ILE A 219 -14.12 -0.50 7.72
C ILE A 219 -13.60 0.43 8.81
N ASN A 220 -14.23 0.32 9.97
CA ASN A 220 -13.61 0.81 11.18
C ASN A 220 -12.38 -0.05 11.51
N HIS A 221 -11.29 0.57 11.96
CA HIS A 221 -10.04 -0.11 12.33
C HIS A 221 -10.24 -1.26 13.33
N GLU A 222 -11.27 -1.21 14.17
CA GLU A 222 -11.58 -2.27 15.16
C GLU A 222 -11.99 -3.61 14.53
N ASN A 223 -12.55 -3.60 13.32
CA ASN A 223 -13.05 -4.79 12.63
C ASN A 223 -12.14 -5.27 11.49
N MET A 224 -10.99 -4.66 11.31
CA MET A 224 -10.09 -4.96 10.19
C MET A 224 -9.68 -6.43 10.11
N ASP A 225 -9.35 -7.05 11.24
CA ASP A 225 -8.96 -8.45 11.31
C ASP A 225 -10.10 -9.39 10.86
N LYS A 226 -11.34 -9.10 11.27
CA LYS A 226 -12.52 -9.90 10.90
C LYS A 226 -12.82 -9.80 9.41
N VAL A 227 -12.78 -8.59 8.85
CA VAL A 227 -13.05 -8.34 7.43
C VAL A 227 -11.99 -9.02 6.57
N LEU A 228 -10.70 -8.84 6.89
CA LEU A 228 -9.60 -9.42 6.13
C LEU A 228 -9.65 -10.95 6.13
N VAL A 229 -9.86 -11.57 7.30
CA VAL A 229 -9.97 -13.02 7.44
C VAL A 229 -11.21 -13.57 6.73
N HIS A 230 -12.36 -12.90 6.89
CA HIS A 230 -13.62 -13.31 6.23
C HIS A 230 -13.50 -13.26 4.70
N ASP A 231 -12.93 -12.19 4.16
CA ASP A 231 -12.74 -12.03 2.72
C ASP A 231 -11.78 -13.10 2.16
N TYR A 232 -10.66 -13.35 2.84
CA TYR A 232 -9.72 -14.41 2.46
C TYR A 232 -10.40 -15.78 2.42
N LEU A 233 -11.14 -16.16 3.49
CA LEU A 233 -11.85 -17.44 3.55
C LEU A 233 -12.95 -17.57 2.50
N SER A 234 -13.71 -16.52 2.25
CA SER A 234 -14.79 -16.51 1.27
C SER A 234 -14.29 -16.74 -0.15
N LYS A 235 -13.18 -16.10 -0.51
CA LYS A 235 -12.57 -16.27 -1.84
C LYS A 235 -11.91 -17.64 -2.00
N THR A 236 -11.23 -18.14 -0.97
CA THR A 236 -10.65 -19.48 -0.99
C THR A 236 -11.71 -20.56 -1.16
N ARG A 237 -12.86 -20.44 -0.47
CA ARG A 237 -14.02 -21.37 -0.65
C ARG A 237 -14.56 -21.36 -2.07
N LYS A 238 -14.66 -20.18 -2.72
CA LYS A 238 -15.11 -20.09 -4.12
C LYS A 238 -14.17 -20.84 -5.07
N ILE A 239 -12.87 -20.68 -4.89
CA ILE A 239 -11.84 -21.35 -5.71
C ILE A 239 -11.92 -22.89 -5.53
N LEU A 240 -12.09 -23.37 -4.30
CA LEU A 240 -12.20 -24.80 -4.02
C LEU A 240 -13.47 -25.39 -4.66
N ARG A 241 -14.62 -24.70 -4.58
CA ARG A 241 -15.88 -25.15 -5.20
C ARG A 241 -15.79 -25.17 -6.73
N SER A 242 -15.14 -24.20 -7.35
CA SER A 242 -14.96 -24.20 -8.82
C SER A 242 -14.09 -25.35 -9.32
N LYS A 243 -13.14 -25.84 -8.51
CA LYS A 243 -12.31 -27.01 -8.84
C LYS A 243 -13.01 -28.35 -8.63
N GLN A 244 -14.07 -28.41 -7.83
CA GLN A 244 -14.86 -29.63 -7.62
C GLN A 244 -15.93 -29.86 -8.71
N ASN A 245 -16.21 -28.82 -9.51
CA ASN A 245 -17.19 -28.86 -10.59
C ASN A 245 -16.56 -29.03 -11.99
N ILE A 246 -15.28 -29.39 -12.05
CA ILE A 246 -14.54 -29.80 -13.24
C ILE A 246 -14.17 -31.28 -13.12
#